data_ba266a9a79589b1dc6ab9947e84a9ee2
#
_entry.id   ba266a9a79589b1dc6ab9947e84a9ee2
#
_cell.length_a   1.000
_cell.length_b   1.000
_cell.length_c   1.000
_cell.angle_alpha   90.00
_cell.angle_beta   90.00
_cell.angle_gamma   90.00
#
_symmetry.space_group_name_H-M   'P 1'
#
loop_
_entity.id
_entity.type
_entity.pdbx_description
1 polymer ?
#
loop_
_entity_poly.entity_id
_entity_poly.type
_entity_poly.pdbx_seq_one_letter_code
_entity_poly.pdbx_strand_id
1 'polypeptide(L)'
;MGAKSLAAVIIHHLLQNCNAGDPFYFEKGVRPINAKKYLPIALFIGLQAFALQALDQAICANIPPLAAGGGWISFQAWAMYFLGGCTPKGGARALIGYGIGMAASIAIMVGGGALGALGFWAMPVILLILVPIILYLDIAPEMVNFVPAVFVGAGVYFGVMSYIPGADFVNAFISEGVYCVIGLLFGFITITFRGWYEEKYVNP
;
A
#
# COMPACT_ATOMS: atom_id res chain seq x y z
N MET A 1 23.94 18.54 7.28
CA MET A 1 23.07 18.15 6.14
C MET A 1 21.64 18.21 6.64
N GLY A 2 20.86 19.18 6.18
CA GLY A 2 19.57 19.51 6.81
C GLY A 2 18.45 18.55 6.38
N ALA A 3 17.42 18.40 7.22
CA ALA A 3 16.23 17.57 7.02
C ALA A 3 15.54 17.78 5.64
N LYS A 4 15.68 18.95 5.03
CA LYS A 4 15.20 19.24 3.67
C LYS A 4 15.93 18.43 2.58
N SER A 5 17.19 18.01 2.80
CA SER A 5 17.97 17.22 1.85
C SER A 5 17.54 15.75 1.87
N LEU A 6 17.21 15.21 3.05
CA LEU A 6 16.78 13.82 3.18
C LEU A 6 15.38 13.58 2.57
N ALA A 7 14.44 14.50 2.83
CA ALA A 7 13.12 14.46 2.23
C ALA A 7 13.18 14.57 0.69
N ALA A 8 14.03 15.45 0.16
CA ALA A 8 14.22 15.58 -1.28
C ALA A 8 14.83 14.31 -1.90
N VAL A 9 15.77 13.66 -1.21
CA VAL A 9 16.37 12.38 -1.67
C VAL A 9 15.35 11.25 -1.61
N ILE A 10 14.55 11.15 -0.55
CA ILE A 10 13.50 10.14 -0.42
C ILE A 10 12.42 10.36 -1.50
N ILE A 11 11.97 11.59 -1.69
CA ILE A 11 11.01 11.94 -2.75
C ILE A 11 11.60 11.65 -4.12
N HIS A 12 12.87 11.98 -4.37
CA HIS A 12 13.54 11.68 -5.62
C HIS A 12 13.65 10.17 -5.87
N HIS A 13 13.99 9.37 -4.86
CA HIS A 13 14.01 7.90 -4.94
C HIS A 13 12.63 7.30 -5.13
N LEU A 14 11.61 7.80 -4.43
CA LEU A 14 10.22 7.37 -4.60
C LEU A 14 9.71 7.71 -6.01
N LEU A 15 10.12 8.85 -6.53
CA LEU A 15 9.76 9.30 -7.86
C LEU A 15 10.53 8.54 -8.96
N GLN A 16 11.76 8.11 -8.73
CA GLN A 16 12.53 7.26 -9.66
C GLN A 16 11.94 5.85 -9.75
N ASN A 17 11.37 5.30 -8.68
CA ASN A 17 10.76 3.98 -8.70
C ASN A 17 9.42 3.94 -9.47
N CYS A 18 8.70 5.06 -9.58
CA CYS A 18 7.58 5.17 -10.53
C CYS A 18 8.04 5.11 -12.00
N ASN A 19 9.34 5.24 -12.24
CA ASN A 19 9.96 5.28 -13.57
C ASN A 19 10.43 3.93 -14.11
N ALA A 20 10.39 2.87 -13.33
CA ALA A 20 10.97 1.59 -13.74
C ALA A 20 10.15 0.83 -14.81
N GLY A 21 9.04 1.38 -15.30
CA GLY A 21 8.19 0.69 -16.28
C GLY A 21 7.65 1.53 -17.43
N ASP A 22 7.80 2.86 -17.40
CA ASP A 22 7.32 3.70 -18.49
C ASP A 22 8.23 4.92 -18.69
N PRO A 23 9.01 5.00 -19.82
CA PRO A 23 9.83 6.17 -20.13
C PRO A 23 9.02 7.46 -20.29
N PHE A 24 7.69 7.37 -20.26
CA PHE A 24 6.81 8.51 -20.52
C PHE A 24 6.62 9.46 -19.32
N TYR A 25 6.86 9.01 -18.09
CA TYR A 25 6.44 9.78 -16.91
C TYR A 25 7.50 10.69 -16.28
N PHE A 26 8.82 10.44 -16.46
CA PHE A 26 9.85 11.18 -15.70
C PHE A 26 11.08 11.68 -16.45
N GLU A 27 11.35 11.25 -17.67
CA GLU A 27 12.53 11.72 -18.43
C GLU A 27 12.31 13.09 -19.10
N LYS A 28 11.06 13.50 -19.27
CA LYS A 28 10.72 14.91 -19.54
C LYS A 28 10.53 15.59 -18.21
N GLY A 29 11.53 16.34 -17.76
CA GLY A 29 11.52 17.09 -16.50
C GLY A 29 10.13 17.59 -16.18
N VAL A 30 9.63 17.30 -14.96
CA VAL A 30 8.27 17.62 -14.52
C VAL A 30 7.96 19.06 -14.88
N ARG A 31 7.33 19.29 -16.03
CA ARG A 31 6.83 20.63 -16.34
C ARG A 31 5.73 20.89 -15.30
N PRO A 32 5.84 21.96 -14.51
CA PRO A 32 4.79 22.27 -13.55
C PRO A 32 3.46 22.39 -14.30
N ILE A 33 2.58 21.42 -14.09
CA ILE A 33 1.22 21.49 -14.63
C ILE A 33 0.59 22.75 -14.05
N ASN A 34 0.06 23.61 -14.91
CA ASN A 34 -0.65 24.79 -14.44
C ASN A 34 -1.79 24.37 -13.49
N ALA A 35 -1.90 25.03 -12.33
CA ALA A 35 -2.88 24.70 -11.30
C ALA A 35 -4.32 24.58 -11.85
N LYS A 36 -4.70 25.41 -12.84
CA LYS A 36 -6.02 25.31 -13.50
C LYS A 36 -6.18 24.03 -14.31
N LYS A 37 -5.12 23.55 -14.96
CA LYS A 37 -5.12 22.28 -15.70
C LYS A 37 -5.03 21.06 -14.77
N TYR A 38 -4.51 21.24 -13.56
CA TYR A 38 -4.44 20.17 -12.55
C TYR A 38 -5.76 19.98 -11.77
N LEU A 39 -6.59 21.01 -11.68
CA LEU A 39 -7.83 21.00 -10.92
C LEU A 39 -8.76 19.81 -11.25
N PRO A 40 -9.02 19.44 -12.51
CA PRO A 40 -9.86 18.29 -12.84
C PRO A 40 -9.28 16.96 -12.32
N ILE A 41 -7.96 16.81 -12.34
CA ILE A 41 -7.29 15.61 -11.77
C ILE A 41 -7.54 15.57 -10.27
N ALA A 42 -7.32 16.67 -9.56
CA ALA A 42 -7.53 16.76 -8.13
C ALA A 42 -8.99 16.49 -7.72
N LEU A 43 -9.95 17.06 -8.47
CA LEU A 43 -11.37 16.82 -8.24
C LEU A 43 -11.76 15.36 -8.51
N PHE A 44 -11.20 14.73 -9.53
CA PHE A 44 -11.43 13.31 -9.81
C PHE A 44 -10.92 12.42 -8.67
N ILE A 45 -9.71 12.68 -8.16
CA ILE A 45 -9.16 11.95 -7.02
C ILE A 45 -10.00 12.17 -5.75
N GLY A 46 -10.48 13.40 -5.53
CA GLY A 46 -11.41 13.71 -4.44
C GLY A 46 -12.72 12.95 -4.56
N LEU A 47 -13.28 12.84 -5.78
CA LEU A 47 -14.48 12.04 -6.04
C LEU A 47 -14.23 10.54 -5.79
N GLN A 48 -13.06 10.04 -6.18
CA GLN A 48 -12.67 8.67 -5.87
C GLN A 48 -12.56 8.44 -4.36
N ALA A 49 -11.96 9.36 -3.60
CA ALA A 49 -11.88 9.25 -2.15
C ALA A 49 -13.28 9.25 -1.49
N PHE A 50 -14.19 10.08 -1.98
CA PHE A 50 -15.59 10.06 -1.56
C PHE A 50 -16.26 8.71 -1.88
N ALA A 51 -16.10 8.21 -3.10
CA ALA A 51 -16.67 6.92 -3.51
C ALA A 51 -16.09 5.75 -2.69
N LEU A 52 -14.80 5.76 -2.40
CA LEU A 52 -14.15 4.77 -1.55
C LEU A 52 -14.76 4.77 -0.14
N GLN A 53 -14.96 5.95 0.45
CA GLN A 53 -15.53 6.04 1.78
C GLN A 53 -17.02 5.63 1.81
N ALA A 54 -17.78 5.97 0.78
CA ALA A 54 -19.16 5.51 0.65
C ALA A 54 -19.24 3.99 0.49
N LEU A 55 -18.32 3.39 -0.29
CA LEU A 55 -18.20 1.94 -0.43
C LEU A 55 -17.83 1.27 0.91
N ASP A 56 -16.88 1.83 1.64
CA ASP A 56 -16.49 1.33 2.96
C ASP A 56 -17.68 1.31 3.92
N GLN A 57 -18.45 2.39 4.01
CA GLN A 57 -19.65 2.44 4.83
C GLN A 57 -20.73 1.42 4.41
N ALA A 58 -20.90 1.21 3.11
CA ALA A 58 -21.82 0.21 2.60
C ALA A 58 -21.36 -1.22 2.94
N ILE A 59 -20.07 -1.50 2.86
CA ILE A 59 -19.47 -2.79 3.26
C ILE A 59 -19.69 -3.01 4.75
N CYS A 60 -19.35 -2.04 5.59
CA CYS A 60 -19.51 -2.12 7.05
C CYS A 60 -20.95 -2.40 7.46
N ALA A 61 -21.91 -1.80 6.78
CA ALA A 61 -23.33 -1.96 7.09
C ALA A 61 -23.90 -3.34 6.71
N ASN A 62 -23.30 -4.03 5.73
CA ASN A 62 -23.90 -5.23 5.14
C ASN A 62 -23.06 -6.50 5.30
N ILE A 63 -21.77 -6.40 5.65
CA ILE A 63 -20.85 -7.55 5.73
C ILE A 63 -20.25 -7.62 7.13
N PRO A 64 -20.82 -8.44 8.05
CA PRO A 64 -20.40 -8.50 9.46
C PRO A 64 -18.88 -8.70 9.68
N PRO A 65 -18.18 -9.58 8.96
CA PRO A 65 -16.72 -9.74 9.11
C PRO A 65 -15.90 -8.47 8.80
N LEU A 66 -16.49 -7.52 8.05
CA LEU A 66 -15.86 -6.27 7.64
C LEU A 66 -16.47 -5.04 8.34
N ALA A 67 -17.31 -5.25 9.35
CA ALA A 67 -18.06 -4.18 10.03
C ALA A 67 -17.17 -3.13 10.73
N ALA A 68 -15.93 -3.47 11.04
CA ALA A 68 -14.97 -2.53 11.64
C ALA A 68 -14.45 -1.46 10.68
N GLY A 69 -14.72 -1.62 9.37
CA GLY A 69 -14.22 -0.74 8.33
C GLY A 69 -12.75 -0.97 7.97
N GLY A 70 -12.41 -0.63 6.73
CA GLY A 70 -11.07 -0.81 6.20
C GLY A 70 -10.71 0.22 5.14
N GLY A 71 -11.48 1.30 5.02
CA GLY A 71 -11.20 2.37 4.06
C GLY A 71 -9.77 2.88 4.17
N TRP A 72 -9.22 2.99 5.37
CA TRP A 72 -7.83 3.37 5.63
C TRP A 72 -6.82 2.38 5.03
N ILE A 73 -7.13 1.08 5.00
CA ILE A 73 -6.32 0.04 4.35
C ILE A 73 -6.29 0.29 2.84
N SER A 74 -7.45 0.59 2.25
CA SER A 74 -7.54 0.89 0.82
C SER A 74 -6.74 2.13 0.42
N PHE A 75 -6.68 3.18 1.25
CA PHE A 75 -5.82 4.34 0.98
C PHE A 75 -4.34 3.97 0.96
N GLN A 76 -3.90 3.10 1.84
CA GLN A 76 -2.51 2.62 1.84
C GLN A 76 -2.21 1.76 0.61
N ALA A 77 -3.09 0.85 0.24
CA ALA A 77 -2.95 0.03 -0.95
C ALA A 77 -3.00 0.87 -2.25
N TRP A 78 -3.82 1.90 -2.27
CA TRP A 78 -3.84 2.89 -3.36
C TRP A 78 -2.48 3.58 -3.52
N ALA A 79 -1.87 4.02 -2.41
CA ALA A 79 -0.51 4.55 -2.42
C ALA A 79 0.53 3.52 -2.88
N MET A 80 0.39 2.25 -2.46
CA MET A 80 1.28 1.16 -2.90
C MET A 80 1.18 0.89 -4.39
N TYR A 81 0.04 1.11 -5.03
CA TYR A 81 -0.08 1.04 -6.48
C TYR A 81 0.85 2.04 -7.18
N PHE A 82 0.94 3.27 -6.67
CA PHE A 82 1.85 4.28 -7.20
C PHE A 82 3.32 3.91 -6.95
N LEU A 83 3.64 3.46 -5.76
CA LEU A 83 4.99 3.01 -5.40
C LEU A 83 5.43 1.76 -6.18
N GLY A 84 4.48 0.91 -6.58
CA GLY A 84 4.71 -0.27 -7.42
C GLY A 84 4.98 0.06 -8.90
N GLY A 85 5.03 1.35 -9.27
CA GLY A 85 5.36 1.80 -10.63
C GLY A 85 4.14 2.11 -11.50
N CYS A 86 2.96 2.34 -10.90
CA CYS A 86 1.77 2.80 -11.61
C CYS A 86 1.29 1.85 -12.74
N THR A 87 1.61 0.57 -12.65
CA THR A 87 1.28 -0.44 -13.66
C THR A 87 0.46 -1.59 -13.08
N PRO A 88 -0.33 -2.31 -13.88
CA PRO A 88 -1.03 -3.51 -13.41
C PRO A 88 -0.08 -4.57 -12.83
N LYS A 89 1.13 -4.72 -13.39
CA LYS A 89 2.18 -5.60 -12.86
C LYS A 89 2.65 -5.13 -11.49
N GLY A 90 2.87 -3.83 -11.32
CA GLY A 90 3.21 -3.23 -10.02
C GLY A 90 2.11 -3.42 -8.98
N GLY A 91 0.84 -3.27 -9.38
CA GLY A 91 -0.32 -3.58 -8.53
C GLY A 91 -0.36 -5.05 -8.09
N ALA A 92 -0.10 -5.99 -9.02
CA ALA A 92 -0.01 -7.42 -8.68
C ALA A 92 1.13 -7.72 -7.70
N ARG A 93 2.31 -7.10 -7.90
CA ARG A 93 3.44 -7.19 -6.96
C ARG A 93 3.07 -6.64 -5.57
N ALA A 94 2.35 -5.51 -5.53
CA ALA A 94 1.87 -4.95 -4.27
C ALA A 94 0.91 -5.91 -3.56
N LEU A 95 -0.05 -6.50 -4.28
CA LEU A 95 -0.99 -7.47 -3.71
C LEU A 95 -0.27 -8.71 -3.14
N ILE A 96 0.70 -9.26 -3.87
CA ILE A 96 1.52 -10.38 -3.40
C ILE A 96 2.30 -9.96 -2.15
N GLY A 97 2.92 -8.77 -2.16
CA GLY A 97 3.64 -8.22 -1.01
C GLY A 97 2.75 -8.11 0.24
N TYR A 98 1.53 -7.61 0.10
CA TYR A 98 0.54 -7.59 1.20
C TYR A 98 0.26 -8.99 1.73
N GLY A 99 0.01 -9.96 0.86
CA GLY A 99 -0.21 -11.36 1.26
C GLY A 99 0.95 -11.95 2.06
N ILE A 100 2.18 -11.70 1.61
CA ILE A 100 3.39 -12.12 2.32
C ILE A 100 3.48 -11.39 3.68
N GLY A 101 3.19 -10.09 3.72
CA GLY A 101 3.19 -9.29 4.94
C GLY A 101 2.20 -9.80 5.98
N MET A 102 0.97 -10.10 5.57
CA MET A 102 -0.06 -10.72 6.43
C MET A 102 0.43 -12.06 7.00
N ALA A 103 0.97 -12.94 6.15
CA ALA A 103 1.50 -14.22 6.59
C ALA A 103 2.69 -14.07 7.56
N ALA A 104 3.57 -13.12 7.30
CA ALA A 104 4.69 -12.79 8.19
C ALA A 104 4.19 -12.30 9.55
N SER A 105 3.15 -11.47 9.59
CA SER A 105 2.55 -10.97 10.84
C SER A 105 1.93 -12.08 11.66
N ILE A 106 1.23 -13.02 11.03
CA ILE A 106 0.72 -14.22 11.71
C ILE A 106 1.88 -15.01 12.33
N ALA A 107 2.95 -15.25 11.55
CA ALA A 107 4.13 -15.98 12.03
C ALA A 107 4.80 -15.26 13.22
N ILE A 108 4.90 -13.92 13.17
CA ILE A 108 5.45 -13.11 14.26
C ILE A 108 4.57 -13.20 15.51
N MET A 109 3.24 -13.06 15.37
CA MET A 109 2.32 -13.13 16.51
C MET A 109 2.32 -14.52 17.17
N VAL A 110 2.25 -15.57 16.36
CA VAL A 110 2.30 -16.97 16.87
C VAL A 110 3.65 -17.28 17.49
N GLY A 111 4.75 -16.89 16.83
CA GLY A 111 6.10 -17.06 17.34
C GLY A 111 6.36 -16.27 18.63
N GLY A 112 5.90 -15.02 18.68
CA GLY A 112 5.98 -14.20 19.90
C GLY A 112 5.18 -14.83 21.05
N GLY A 113 4.00 -15.37 20.78
CA GLY A 113 3.21 -16.13 21.77
C GLY A 113 3.94 -17.38 22.27
N ALA A 114 4.56 -18.14 21.38
CA ALA A 114 5.36 -19.32 21.75
C ALA A 114 6.60 -18.98 22.61
N LEU A 115 7.14 -17.77 22.43
CA LEU A 115 8.24 -17.23 23.23
C LEU A 115 7.78 -16.52 24.51
N GLY A 116 6.53 -16.67 24.92
CA GLY A 116 5.92 -15.96 26.06
C GLY A 116 6.70 -16.07 27.38
N ALA A 117 7.48 -17.13 27.56
CA ALA A 117 8.38 -17.29 28.72
C ALA A 117 9.45 -16.18 28.81
N LEU A 118 9.77 -15.49 27.69
CA LEU A 118 10.70 -14.35 27.66
C LEU A 118 10.05 -13.03 28.09
N GLY A 119 8.74 -13.01 28.40
CA GLY A 119 8.01 -11.82 28.81
C GLY A 119 8.16 -10.68 27.79
N PHE A 120 8.64 -9.51 28.25
CA PHE A 120 8.84 -8.32 27.40
C PHE A 120 9.69 -8.58 26.15
N TRP A 121 10.64 -9.51 26.21
CA TRP A 121 11.58 -9.78 25.11
C TRP A 121 11.02 -10.71 24.01
N ALA A 122 9.86 -11.33 24.22
CA ALA A 122 9.29 -12.30 23.27
C ALA A 122 9.10 -11.68 21.85
N MET A 123 8.45 -10.52 21.77
CA MET A 123 8.22 -9.83 20.48
C MET A 123 9.50 -9.26 19.86
N PRO A 124 10.39 -8.58 20.59
CA PRO A 124 11.69 -8.15 20.03
C PRO A 124 12.52 -9.31 19.47
N VAL A 125 12.57 -10.44 20.15
CA VAL A 125 13.37 -11.60 19.70
C VAL A 125 12.81 -12.22 18.43
N ILE A 126 11.49 -12.43 18.35
CA ILE A 126 10.90 -13.00 17.12
C ILE A 126 11.06 -12.06 15.92
N LEU A 127 10.96 -10.74 16.12
CA LEU A 127 11.21 -9.76 15.08
C LEU A 127 12.67 -9.79 14.62
N LEU A 128 13.63 -9.89 15.55
CA LEU A 128 15.05 -10.00 15.23
C LEU A 128 15.36 -11.23 14.36
N ILE A 129 14.58 -12.30 14.50
CA ILE A 129 14.74 -13.52 13.71
C ILE A 129 14.04 -13.42 12.37
N LEU A 130 12.76 -12.99 12.34
CA LEU A 130 11.94 -13.07 11.14
C LEU A 130 12.17 -11.90 10.17
N VAL A 131 12.45 -10.69 10.66
CA VAL A 131 12.64 -9.54 9.77
C VAL A 131 13.83 -9.72 8.82
N PRO A 132 15.01 -10.18 9.25
CA PRO A 132 16.10 -10.49 8.32
C PRO A 132 15.72 -11.53 7.27
N ILE A 133 14.94 -12.55 7.63
CA ILE A 133 14.45 -13.57 6.69
C ILE A 133 13.54 -12.94 5.65
N ILE A 134 12.62 -12.05 6.05
CA ILE A 134 11.75 -11.31 5.14
C ILE A 134 12.55 -10.42 4.19
N LEU A 135 13.64 -9.82 4.65
CA LEU A 135 14.50 -8.97 3.82
C LEU A 135 15.21 -9.72 2.70
N TYR A 136 15.37 -11.05 2.78
CA TYR A 136 15.86 -11.84 1.63
C TYR A 136 14.92 -11.77 0.42
N LEU A 137 13.67 -11.33 0.59
CA LEU A 137 12.78 -11.06 -0.53
C LEU A 137 13.31 -9.96 -1.46
N ASP A 138 14.19 -9.09 -0.98
CA ASP A 138 14.78 -8.02 -1.80
C ASP A 138 15.61 -8.56 -2.98
N ILE A 139 16.21 -9.74 -2.80
CA ILE A 139 16.96 -10.45 -3.84
C ILE A 139 16.16 -11.58 -4.53
N ALA A 140 14.87 -11.71 -4.21
CA ALA A 140 13.97 -12.70 -4.78
C ALA A 140 13.48 -12.28 -6.20
N PRO A 141 12.81 -13.19 -6.94
CA PRO A 141 12.22 -12.86 -8.23
C PRO A 141 11.31 -11.62 -8.16
N GLU A 142 11.26 -10.86 -9.24
CA GLU A 142 10.58 -9.56 -9.34
C GLU A 142 9.15 -9.52 -8.79
N MET A 143 8.39 -10.61 -8.91
CA MET A 143 6.99 -10.65 -8.45
C MET A 143 6.84 -10.63 -6.92
N VAL A 144 7.87 -11.00 -6.17
CA VAL A 144 7.82 -11.11 -4.70
C VAL A 144 8.78 -10.16 -3.99
N ASN A 145 9.64 -9.46 -4.73
CA ASN A 145 10.68 -8.59 -4.16
C ASN A 145 10.20 -7.17 -3.83
N PHE A 146 8.90 -6.92 -3.84
CA PHE A 146 8.38 -5.61 -3.47
C PHE A 146 8.24 -5.48 -1.94
N VAL A 147 9.39 -5.43 -1.28
CA VAL A 147 9.53 -5.37 0.19
C VAL A 147 8.71 -4.25 0.86
N PRO A 148 8.60 -3.02 0.31
CA PRO A 148 7.72 -2.00 0.89
C PRO A 148 6.27 -2.47 1.07
N ALA A 149 5.69 -3.19 0.12
CA ALA A 149 4.34 -3.72 0.23
C ALA A 149 4.23 -4.82 1.30
N VAL A 150 5.29 -5.61 1.49
CA VAL A 150 5.37 -6.62 2.57
C VAL A 150 5.32 -5.94 3.94
N PHE A 151 6.11 -4.89 4.14
CA PHE A 151 6.11 -4.15 5.41
C PHE A 151 4.79 -3.42 5.68
N VAL A 152 4.19 -2.81 4.64
CA VAL A 152 2.89 -2.14 4.80
C VAL A 152 1.80 -3.16 5.11
N GLY A 153 1.74 -4.29 4.39
CA GLY A 153 0.79 -5.36 4.67
C GLY A 153 0.97 -5.93 6.08
N ALA A 154 2.23 -6.17 6.51
CA ALA A 154 2.48 -6.60 7.88
C ALA A 154 1.99 -5.57 8.92
N GLY A 155 2.32 -4.29 8.72
CA GLY A 155 1.92 -3.21 9.63
C GLY A 155 0.40 -3.02 9.70
N VAL A 156 -0.29 -3.11 8.57
CA VAL A 156 -1.75 -3.07 8.49
C VAL A 156 -2.36 -4.23 9.27
N TYR A 157 -1.86 -5.45 9.06
CA TYR A 157 -2.35 -6.63 9.74
C TYR A 157 -2.19 -6.54 11.27
N PHE A 158 -1.02 -6.08 11.74
CA PHE A 158 -0.81 -5.79 13.16
C PHE A 158 -1.79 -4.74 13.67
N GLY A 159 -2.06 -3.70 12.89
CA GLY A 159 -3.04 -2.68 13.23
C GLY A 159 -4.45 -3.26 13.39
N VAL A 160 -4.91 -4.08 12.45
CA VAL A 160 -6.21 -4.75 12.52
C VAL A 160 -6.29 -5.61 13.79
N MET A 161 -5.30 -6.47 14.02
CA MET A 161 -5.29 -7.37 15.16
C MET A 161 -5.18 -6.66 16.52
N SER A 162 -4.53 -5.51 16.57
CA SER A 162 -4.27 -4.79 17.83
C SER A 162 -5.40 -3.82 18.21
N TYR A 163 -6.08 -3.24 17.23
CA TYR A 163 -6.99 -2.12 17.48
C TYR A 163 -8.46 -2.43 17.15
N ILE A 164 -8.75 -3.53 16.44
CA ILE A 164 -10.13 -3.91 16.13
C ILE A 164 -10.60 -4.93 17.17
N PRO A 165 -11.62 -4.60 18.00
CA PRO A 165 -12.15 -5.52 18.99
C PRO A 165 -12.71 -6.80 18.35
N GLY A 166 -12.30 -7.96 18.86
CA GLY A 166 -12.77 -9.25 18.36
C GLY A 166 -12.15 -9.69 17.04
N ALA A 167 -11.07 -9.01 16.57
CA ALA A 167 -10.34 -9.45 15.39
C ALA A 167 -9.72 -10.83 15.64
N ASP A 168 -9.88 -11.71 14.66
CA ASP A 168 -9.18 -12.99 14.56
C ASP A 168 -8.36 -13.05 13.28
N PHE A 169 -7.44 -14.02 13.21
CA PHE A 169 -6.51 -14.13 12.07
C PHE A 169 -7.22 -14.26 10.73
N VAL A 170 -8.33 -14.95 10.65
CA VAL A 170 -9.04 -15.21 9.39
C VAL A 170 -9.78 -13.95 8.95
N ASN A 171 -10.56 -13.34 9.85
CA ASN A 171 -11.30 -12.12 9.54
C ASN A 171 -10.36 -10.94 9.22
N ALA A 172 -9.25 -10.82 9.94
CA ALA A 172 -8.22 -9.82 9.64
C ALA A 172 -7.63 -10.02 8.24
N PHE A 173 -7.30 -11.27 7.89
CA PHE A 173 -6.76 -11.61 6.57
C PHE A 173 -7.74 -11.29 5.43
N ILE A 174 -9.00 -11.67 5.60
CA ILE A 174 -10.06 -11.39 4.62
C ILE A 174 -10.27 -9.88 4.49
N SER A 175 -10.40 -9.17 5.61
CA SER A 175 -10.61 -7.73 5.61
C SER A 175 -9.49 -6.99 4.91
N GLU A 176 -8.25 -7.24 5.29
CA GLU A 176 -7.11 -6.59 4.67
C GLU A 176 -6.99 -6.93 3.18
N GLY A 177 -7.19 -8.21 2.81
CA GLY A 177 -7.16 -8.65 1.42
C GLY A 177 -8.20 -7.94 0.55
N VAL A 178 -9.45 -7.84 1.02
CA VAL A 178 -10.54 -7.16 0.29
C VAL A 178 -10.23 -5.67 0.12
N TYR A 179 -9.88 -4.98 1.19
CA TYR A 179 -9.59 -3.55 1.14
C TYR A 179 -8.30 -3.23 0.38
N CYS A 180 -7.30 -4.12 0.40
CA CYS A 180 -6.12 -4.02 -0.43
C CYS A 180 -6.49 -4.05 -1.92
N VAL A 181 -7.30 -5.02 -2.36
CA VAL A 181 -7.76 -5.10 -3.76
C VAL A 181 -8.53 -3.84 -4.16
N ILE A 182 -9.45 -3.37 -3.32
CA ILE A 182 -10.20 -2.13 -3.57
C ILE A 182 -9.23 -0.96 -3.78
N GLY A 183 -8.26 -0.77 -2.88
CA GLY A 183 -7.29 0.31 -2.98
C GLY A 183 -6.43 0.25 -4.25
N LEU A 184 -5.95 -0.94 -4.63
CA LEU A 184 -5.18 -1.14 -5.86
C LEU A 184 -6.02 -0.82 -7.11
N LEU A 185 -7.31 -1.18 -7.12
CA LEU A 185 -8.24 -0.82 -8.22
C LEU A 185 -8.43 0.69 -8.32
N PHE A 186 -8.58 1.38 -7.21
CA PHE A 186 -8.68 2.84 -7.20
C PHE A 186 -7.38 3.49 -7.69
N GLY A 187 -6.21 2.93 -7.35
CA GLY A 187 -4.91 3.34 -7.88
C GLY A 187 -4.83 3.19 -9.41
N PHE A 188 -5.26 2.05 -9.92
CA PHE A 188 -5.35 1.80 -11.37
C PHE A 188 -6.26 2.80 -12.08
N ILE A 189 -7.47 3.04 -11.57
CA ILE A 189 -8.43 4.00 -12.13
C ILE A 189 -7.83 5.42 -12.12
N THR A 190 -7.16 5.82 -11.04
CA THR A 190 -6.50 7.13 -10.95
C THR A 190 -5.48 7.34 -12.06
N ILE A 191 -4.57 6.37 -12.24
CA ILE A 191 -3.50 6.48 -13.24
C ILE A 191 -4.06 6.46 -14.66
N THR A 192 -5.05 5.62 -14.92
CA THR A 192 -5.73 5.55 -16.22
C THR A 192 -6.40 6.88 -16.58
N PHE A 193 -7.17 7.45 -15.65
CA PHE A 193 -7.80 8.75 -15.87
C PHE A 193 -6.78 9.86 -16.06
N ARG A 194 -5.75 9.90 -15.19
CA ARG A 194 -4.72 10.92 -15.25
C ARG A 194 -3.96 10.88 -16.57
N GLY A 195 -3.53 9.69 -17.02
CA GLY A 195 -2.84 9.52 -18.29
C GLY A 195 -3.69 10.01 -19.48
N TRP A 196 -4.94 9.57 -19.54
CA TRP A 196 -5.88 10.01 -20.59
C TRP A 196 -6.09 11.55 -20.58
N TYR A 197 -6.24 12.13 -19.38
CA TYR A 197 -6.48 13.57 -19.26
C TYR A 197 -5.24 14.40 -19.64
N GLU A 198 -4.05 13.97 -19.18
CA GLU A 198 -2.80 14.67 -19.46
C GLU A 198 -2.47 14.63 -20.97
N GLU A 199 -2.66 13.49 -21.62
CA GLU A 199 -2.47 13.36 -23.07
C GLU A 199 -3.40 14.30 -23.85
N LYS A 200 -4.66 14.35 -23.47
CA LYS A 200 -5.67 15.10 -24.24
C LYS A 200 -5.66 16.61 -23.98
N TYR A 201 -5.38 17.07 -22.77
CA TYR A 201 -5.60 18.48 -22.36
C TYR A 201 -4.37 19.18 -21.82
N VAL A 202 -3.35 18.46 -21.42
CA VAL A 202 -2.13 19.04 -20.83
C VAL A 202 -1.00 19.08 -21.86
N ASN A 203 -0.79 17.98 -22.59
CA ASN A 203 0.25 17.79 -23.60
C ASN A 203 -0.35 17.35 -24.95
N PRO A 204 -1.24 18.16 -25.56
CA PRO A 204 -1.86 17.82 -26.84
C PRO A 204 -0.85 17.79 -27.99
#